data_94d163749ed8de9af92fd897726bf73f
#
_entry.id   94d163749ed8de9af92fd897726bf73f
#
_cell.length_a   1.000
_cell.length_b   1.000
_cell.length_c   1.000
_cell.angle_alpha   90.00
_cell.angle_beta   90.00
_cell.angle_gamma   90.00
#
_symmetry.space_group_name_H-M   'P 1'
#
loop_
_entity.id
_entity.type
_entity.pdbx_description
1 polymer ?
#
loop_
_entity_poly.entity_id
_entity_poly.type
_entity_poly.pdbx_seq_one_letter_code
_entity_poly.pdbx_strand_id
1 'polypeptide(L)'
;MNKDNLVGFFTRIPKFFGRGVNIGRVITLSALSLIFLVCLYYLLGMAVIHKIDDDVDFQPNQSNPGESRTIAMAISLIDREVSKNGWVANDPFFMPGYLLDNMPNYQQGIIYAISRFAMEMTDQIGRSRGSSEVDSDLDKASGLLKYPGTTWIFDLSTSIAPTASSEAQYKSAMRSLISYNKRLGEGTATFDKRADNLQATLRRFAADLGSNSAAISEHLASSGGWGIDSKADNIFYSAKGRLYAYYLLLRELAADFRDVVSGKELSASWNLMLESLKQASRLDPAVIANGQPDGAVVPSHLASLGFYLLRARTQLREIIDILEK
;
A
#
# COMPACT_ATOMS: atom_id res chain seq x y z
N MET A 1 -79.06 1.84 -31.50
CA MET A 1 -77.96 2.12 -30.54
C MET A 1 -76.78 2.61 -31.35
N ASN A 2 -76.55 3.90 -31.31
CA ASN A 2 -75.78 4.67 -32.26
C ASN A 2 -74.26 4.46 -32.15
N LYS A 3 -73.59 4.13 -33.26
CA LYS A 3 -72.13 3.88 -33.36
C LYS A 3 -71.29 5.14 -33.27
N ASP A 4 -71.86 6.31 -33.07
CA ASP A 4 -71.17 7.62 -33.18
C ASP A 4 -70.59 8.13 -31.83
N ASN A 5 -70.81 7.40 -30.71
CA ASN A 5 -70.33 7.85 -29.40
C ASN A 5 -69.03 7.24 -28.92
N LEU A 6 -68.37 6.40 -29.73
CA LEU A 6 -67.10 5.74 -29.34
C LEU A 6 -65.85 6.42 -29.93
N VAL A 7 -66.02 7.33 -30.88
CA VAL A 7 -64.87 8.03 -31.51
C VAL A 7 -64.47 9.32 -30.75
N GLY A 8 -65.35 9.84 -29.88
CA GLY A 8 -65.11 11.09 -29.15
C GLY A 8 -64.23 10.99 -27.92
N PHE A 9 -63.89 9.80 -27.44
CA PHE A 9 -63.12 9.63 -26.20
C PHE A 9 -61.61 9.56 -26.39
N PHE A 10 -61.14 9.30 -27.60
CA PHE A 10 -59.70 9.17 -27.87
C PHE A 10 -59.05 10.47 -28.44
N THR A 11 -59.77 11.56 -28.57
CA THR A 11 -59.22 12.81 -29.13
C THR A 11 -58.91 13.92 -28.09
N ARG A 12 -58.96 13.60 -26.81
CA ARG A 12 -58.49 14.53 -25.73
C ARG A 12 -57.19 14.05 -25.08
N ILE A 13 -56.16 13.84 -25.89
CA ILE A 13 -54.79 13.90 -25.36
C ILE A 13 -54.48 15.40 -25.28
N PRO A 14 -54.23 15.95 -24.08
CA PRO A 14 -53.87 17.35 -23.97
C PRO A 14 -52.57 17.55 -24.76
N LYS A 15 -52.61 18.44 -25.77
CA LYS A 15 -51.45 18.95 -26.49
C LYS A 15 -50.54 19.72 -25.51
N PHE A 16 -49.88 19.03 -24.60
CA PHE A 16 -48.84 19.57 -23.73
C PHE A 16 -47.49 19.69 -24.45
N PHE A 17 -47.39 19.24 -25.70
CA PHE A 17 -46.21 19.41 -26.58
C PHE A 17 -46.42 20.50 -27.63
N GLY A 18 -46.78 21.68 -27.19
CA GLY A 18 -47.04 22.83 -28.06
C GLY A 18 -46.00 23.96 -27.96
N ARG A 19 -44.71 23.63 -28.08
CA ARG A 19 -43.62 24.51 -28.58
C ARG A 19 -42.57 23.57 -29.11
N GLY A 20 -42.22 23.68 -30.40
CA GLY A 20 -41.31 22.78 -31.07
C GLY A 20 -40.04 22.56 -30.22
N VAL A 21 -39.99 21.45 -29.52
CA VAL A 21 -38.78 21.04 -28.77
C VAL A 21 -37.68 20.85 -29.80
N ASN A 22 -36.73 21.76 -29.82
CA ASN A 22 -35.56 21.63 -30.69
C ASN A 22 -34.78 20.39 -30.25
N ILE A 23 -34.97 19.26 -30.94
CA ILE A 23 -34.39 17.96 -30.66
C ILE A 23 -32.87 18.09 -30.49
N GLY A 24 -32.21 18.90 -31.34
CA GLY A 24 -30.80 19.17 -31.23
C GLY A 24 -30.42 19.77 -29.86
N ARG A 25 -31.23 20.72 -29.35
CA ARG A 25 -31.00 21.35 -28.04
C ARG A 25 -31.19 20.36 -26.88
N VAL A 26 -32.18 19.46 -27.00
CA VAL A 26 -32.40 18.41 -25.98
C VAL A 26 -31.23 17.43 -25.97
N ILE A 27 -30.78 16.97 -27.13
CA ILE A 27 -29.61 16.08 -27.24
C ILE A 27 -28.37 16.74 -26.66
N THR A 28 -28.09 18.00 -26.97
CA THR A 28 -26.93 18.74 -26.45
C THR A 28 -27.02 18.89 -24.94
N LEU A 29 -28.16 19.27 -24.38
CA LEU A 29 -28.34 19.41 -22.93
C LEU A 29 -28.21 18.07 -22.20
N SER A 30 -28.77 17.00 -22.79
CA SER A 30 -28.63 15.65 -22.22
C SER A 30 -27.18 15.16 -22.23
N ALA A 31 -26.44 15.42 -23.31
CA ALA A 31 -25.01 15.08 -23.39
C ALA A 31 -24.18 15.87 -22.38
N LEU A 32 -24.41 17.18 -22.23
CA LEU A 32 -23.73 18.00 -21.22
C LEU A 32 -24.08 17.56 -19.80
N SER A 33 -25.34 17.23 -19.53
CA SER A 33 -25.77 16.70 -18.24
C SER A 33 -25.10 15.35 -17.91
N LEU A 34 -24.98 14.47 -18.90
CA LEU A 34 -24.29 13.18 -18.74
C LEU A 34 -22.80 13.39 -18.42
N ILE A 35 -22.13 14.25 -19.17
CA ILE A 35 -20.72 14.60 -18.93
C ILE A 35 -20.55 15.16 -17.50
N PHE A 36 -21.42 16.10 -17.11
CA PHE A 36 -21.39 16.68 -15.77
C PHE A 36 -21.56 15.61 -14.68
N LEU A 37 -22.50 14.68 -14.84
CA LEU A 37 -22.73 13.60 -13.90
C LEU A 37 -21.53 12.65 -13.81
N VAL A 38 -20.89 12.32 -14.93
CA VAL A 38 -19.67 11.52 -14.98
C VAL A 38 -18.52 12.24 -14.26
N CYS A 39 -18.30 13.52 -14.53
CA CYS A 39 -17.29 14.31 -13.81
C CYS A 39 -17.57 14.35 -12.31
N LEU A 40 -18.81 14.57 -11.92
CA LEU A 40 -19.22 14.58 -10.51
C LEU A 40 -18.99 13.23 -9.83
N TYR A 41 -19.31 12.12 -10.52
CA TYR A 41 -19.07 10.75 -10.04
C TYR A 41 -17.59 10.52 -9.73
N TYR A 42 -16.68 10.87 -10.65
CA TYR A 42 -15.25 10.71 -10.44
C TYR A 42 -14.75 11.64 -9.32
N LEU A 43 -15.11 12.91 -9.32
CA LEU A 43 -14.64 13.88 -8.32
C LEU A 43 -15.10 13.48 -6.90
N LEU A 44 -16.38 13.18 -6.71
CA LEU A 44 -16.89 12.76 -5.41
C LEU A 44 -16.35 11.38 -5.02
N GLY A 45 -16.28 10.46 -5.96
CA GLY A 45 -15.76 9.12 -5.73
C GLY A 45 -14.29 9.14 -5.31
N MET A 46 -13.45 9.88 -6.00
CA MET A 46 -12.04 10.06 -5.63
C MET A 46 -11.91 10.67 -4.22
N ALA A 47 -12.69 11.71 -3.91
CA ALA A 47 -12.64 12.35 -2.60
C ALA A 47 -13.04 11.41 -1.44
N VAL A 48 -13.96 10.47 -1.68
CA VAL A 48 -14.39 9.47 -0.69
C VAL A 48 -13.40 8.32 -0.55
N ILE A 49 -12.83 7.87 -1.68
CA ILE A 49 -11.94 6.70 -1.73
C ILE A 49 -10.52 7.06 -1.28
N HIS A 50 -10.03 8.27 -1.62
CA HIS A 50 -8.66 8.68 -1.31
C HIS A 50 -8.41 8.71 0.20
N LYS A 51 -7.62 7.74 0.68
CA LYS A 51 -7.22 7.62 2.09
C LYS A 51 -5.78 7.17 2.16
N ILE A 52 -4.90 8.07 2.56
CA ILE A 52 -3.52 7.75 2.92
C ILE A 52 -3.45 7.76 4.45
N ASP A 53 -3.44 6.55 5.02
CA ASP A 53 -3.37 6.37 6.47
C ASP A 53 -1.91 6.10 6.87
N ASP A 54 -1.24 7.14 7.31
CA ASP A 54 0.15 7.14 7.76
C ASP A 54 0.28 7.33 9.28
N ASP A 55 -0.76 6.92 10.03
CA ASP A 55 -0.75 6.96 11.50
C ASP A 55 0.43 6.17 12.07
N VAL A 56 1.43 6.88 12.56
CA VAL A 56 2.65 6.31 13.17
C VAL A 56 2.38 5.61 14.50
N ASP A 57 1.25 5.90 15.13
CA ASP A 57 0.83 5.30 16.39
C ASP A 57 -0.09 4.10 16.18
N PHE A 58 -0.33 3.72 14.90
CA PHE A 58 -1.11 2.53 14.55
C PHE A 58 -0.59 1.29 15.28
N GLN A 59 -1.48 0.55 15.92
CA GLN A 59 -1.17 -0.63 16.71
C GLN A 59 -1.66 -1.90 16.01
N PRO A 60 -0.95 -3.02 16.16
CA PRO A 60 -1.44 -4.30 15.69
C PRO A 60 -2.70 -4.70 16.46
N ASN A 61 -3.55 -5.50 15.84
CA ASN A 61 -4.60 -6.19 16.56
C ASN A 61 -3.97 -6.96 17.76
N GLN A 62 -4.73 -7.15 18.84
CA GLN A 62 -4.21 -7.84 20.02
C GLN A 62 -3.63 -9.20 19.63
N SER A 63 -2.38 -9.44 20.01
CA SER A 63 -1.72 -10.73 19.89
C SER A 63 -1.83 -11.49 21.21
N ASN A 64 -2.09 -12.80 21.13
CA ASN A 64 -2.10 -13.67 22.30
C ASN A 64 -0.67 -13.93 22.79
N PRO A 65 -0.49 -14.37 24.05
CA PRO A 65 0.84 -14.80 24.52
C PRO A 65 1.46 -15.86 23.58
N GLY A 66 2.72 -15.67 23.22
CA GLY A 66 3.45 -16.56 22.31
C GLY A 66 3.35 -16.19 20.84
N GLU A 67 2.38 -15.39 20.41
CA GLU A 67 2.28 -14.86 19.05
C GLU A 67 3.36 -13.79 18.79
N SER A 68 3.73 -13.62 17.53
CA SER A 68 4.62 -12.54 17.07
C SER A 68 3.85 -11.24 16.87
N ARG A 69 4.33 -10.18 17.50
CA ARG A 69 3.76 -8.83 17.32
C ARG A 69 4.02 -8.29 15.93
N THR A 70 5.16 -8.62 15.33
CA THR A 70 5.50 -8.19 13.97
C THR A 70 4.57 -8.81 12.94
N ILE A 71 4.24 -10.10 13.10
CA ILE A 71 3.28 -10.76 12.22
C ILE A 71 1.88 -10.20 12.43
N ALA A 72 1.47 -9.93 13.66
CA ALA A 72 0.20 -9.28 13.97
C ALA A 72 0.12 -7.88 13.32
N MET A 73 1.22 -7.12 13.28
CA MET A 73 1.31 -5.84 12.57
C MET A 73 1.15 -6.01 11.05
N ALA A 74 1.85 -6.99 10.45
CA ALA A 74 1.71 -7.27 9.03
C ALA A 74 0.26 -7.63 8.65
N ILE A 75 -0.39 -8.49 9.44
CA ILE A 75 -1.81 -8.85 9.28
C ILE A 75 -2.70 -7.59 9.36
N SER A 76 -2.46 -6.73 10.36
CA SER A 76 -3.27 -5.53 10.60
C SER A 76 -3.11 -4.50 9.47
N LEU A 77 -1.91 -4.37 8.91
CA LEU A 77 -1.65 -3.51 7.74
C LEU A 77 -2.35 -4.04 6.48
N ILE A 78 -2.27 -5.35 6.22
CA ILE A 78 -2.98 -5.94 5.07
C ILE A 78 -4.50 -5.74 5.23
N ASP A 79 -5.06 -6.01 6.41
CA ASP A 79 -6.49 -5.82 6.68
C ASP A 79 -6.90 -4.37 6.49
N ARG A 80 -6.11 -3.41 6.98
CA ARG A 80 -6.37 -1.99 6.83
C ARG A 80 -6.41 -1.57 5.36
N GLU A 81 -5.37 -1.89 4.61
CA GLU A 81 -5.25 -1.43 3.22
C GLU A 81 -6.21 -2.15 2.28
N VAL A 82 -6.36 -3.46 2.44
CA VAL A 82 -7.11 -4.29 1.49
C VAL A 82 -8.59 -4.41 1.84
N SER A 83 -8.94 -4.40 3.16
CA SER A 83 -10.34 -4.62 3.58
C SER A 83 -11.02 -3.34 4.06
N LYS A 84 -10.36 -2.50 4.88
CA LYS A 84 -10.99 -1.31 5.49
C LYS A 84 -10.94 -0.08 4.60
N ASN A 85 -9.77 0.21 4.02
CA ASN A 85 -9.59 1.35 3.11
C ASN A 85 -10.03 1.01 1.68
N GLY A 86 -10.05 -0.29 1.32
CA GLY A 86 -10.24 -0.77 -0.02
C GLY A 86 -8.95 -0.70 -0.85
N TRP A 87 -8.71 -1.72 -1.65
CA TRP A 87 -7.56 -1.77 -2.55
C TRP A 87 -7.90 -1.07 -3.86
N VAL A 88 -7.19 -0.01 -4.21
CA VAL A 88 -7.51 0.83 -5.38
C VAL A 88 -6.50 0.69 -6.53
N ALA A 89 -5.36 0.02 -6.29
CA ALA A 89 -4.31 -0.08 -7.32
C ALA A 89 -4.70 -0.88 -8.56
N ASN A 90 -5.79 -1.66 -8.49
CA ASN A 90 -6.33 -2.44 -9.61
C ASN A 90 -7.74 -2.01 -10.02
N ASP A 91 -8.20 -0.84 -9.59
CA ASP A 91 -9.52 -0.34 -10.00
C ASP A 91 -9.59 -0.19 -11.52
N PRO A 92 -10.64 -0.73 -12.17
CA PRO A 92 -10.84 -0.56 -13.60
C PRO A 92 -11.27 0.88 -13.94
N PHE A 93 -11.14 1.25 -15.21
CA PHE A 93 -11.37 2.63 -15.70
C PHE A 93 -12.73 3.24 -15.32
N PHE A 94 -13.75 2.43 -15.05
CA PHE A 94 -15.08 2.90 -14.66
C PHE A 94 -15.24 3.10 -13.14
N MET A 95 -14.24 2.78 -12.34
CA MET A 95 -14.20 3.08 -10.91
C MET A 95 -13.44 4.38 -10.63
N PRO A 96 -13.88 5.18 -9.64
CA PRO A 96 -13.22 6.47 -9.35
C PRO A 96 -11.76 6.32 -8.92
N GLY A 97 -11.40 5.21 -8.27
CA GLY A 97 -10.02 4.95 -7.84
C GLY A 97 -9.03 4.80 -8.99
N TYR A 98 -9.49 4.51 -10.22
CA TYR A 98 -8.63 4.43 -11.41
C TYR A 98 -7.85 5.72 -11.70
N LEU A 99 -8.42 6.88 -11.36
CA LEU A 99 -7.77 8.18 -11.57
C LEU A 99 -6.89 8.62 -10.39
N LEU A 100 -6.86 7.84 -9.30
CA LEU A 100 -5.96 8.08 -8.19
C LEU A 100 -4.59 7.45 -8.50
N ASP A 101 -3.51 8.14 -8.14
CA ASP A 101 -2.13 7.64 -8.25
C ASP A 101 -1.41 7.58 -6.90
N ASN A 102 -1.60 8.54 -6.02
CA ASN A 102 -0.94 8.60 -4.71
C ASN A 102 -1.29 7.41 -3.80
N MET A 103 -2.58 7.18 -3.58
CA MET A 103 -3.05 6.08 -2.73
C MET A 103 -2.66 4.70 -3.28
N PRO A 104 -2.84 4.38 -4.58
CA PRO A 104 -2.37 3.13 -5.15
C PRO A 104 -0.88 2.88 -4.95
N ASN A 105 -0.03 3.90 -5.17
CA ASN A 105 1.41 3.78 -4.99
C ASN A 105 1.79 3.59 -3.51
N TYR A 106 1.12 4.30 -2.59
CA TYR A 106 1.30 4.15 -1.16
C TYR A 106 0.94 2.74 -0.67
N GLN A 107 -0.23 2.23 -1.07
CA GLN A 107 -0.69 0.88 -0.72
C GLN A 107 0.25 -0.20 -1.26
N GLN A 108 0.67 -0.08 -2.52
CA GLN A 108 1.64 -1.00 -3.13
C GLN A 108 2.99 -0.96 -2.38
N GLY A 109 3.41 0.22 -1.93
CA GLY A 109 4.61 0.39 -1.09
C GLY A 109 4.52 -0.39 0.22
N ILE A 110 3.37 -0.33 0.91
CA ILE A 110 3.11 -1.09 2.15
C ILE A 110 3.16 -2.60 1.88
N ILE A 111 2.42 -3.08 0.89
CA ILE A 111 2.40 -4.52 0.55
C ILE A 111 3.78 -5.01 0.14
N TYR A 112 4.55 -4.20 -0.57
CA TYR A 112 5.92 -4.55 -0.93
C TYR A 112 6.81 -4.80 0.31
N ALA A 113 6.77 -3.90 1.31
CA ALA A 113 7.53 -4.07 2.55
C ALA A 113 7.08 -5.32 3.33
N ILE A 114 5.77 -5.57 3.41
CA ILE A 114 5.22 -6.77 4.05
C ILE A 114 5.64 -8.04 3.28
N SER A 115 5.65 -8.01 1.95
CA SER A 115 6.12 -9.12 1.11
C SER A 115 7.58 -9.44 1.39
N ARG A 116 8.44 -8.42 1.49
CA ARG A 116 9.84 -8.59 1.87
C ARG A 116 9.99 -9.18 3.26
N PHE A 117 9.25 -8.67 4.23
CA PHE A 117 9.22 -9.23 5.57
C PHE A 117 8.80 -10.71 5.58
N ALA A 118 7.71 -11.07 4.87
CA ALA A 118 7.23 -12.45 4.78
C ALA A 118 8.27 -13.39 4.15
N MET A 119 9.04 -12.92 3.15
CA MET A 119 10.15 -13.68 2.57
C MET A 119 11.24 -13.97 3.60
N GLU A 120 11.66 -12.98 4.37
CA GLU A 120 12.69 -13.16 5.39
C GLU A 120 12.20 -14.04 6.55
N MET A 121 10.93 -13.95 6.90
CA MET A 121 10.29 -14.87 7.84
C MET A 121 10.40 -16.32 7.34
N THR A 122 10.08 -16.55 6.07
CA THR A 122 10.15 -17.87 5.43
C THR A 122 11.58 -18.38 5.39
N ASP A 123 12.56 -17.53 5.06
CA ASP A 123 13.94 -17.94 4.81
C ASP A 123 14.77 -18.08 6.08
N GLN A 124 14.53 -17.26 7.09
CA GLN A 124 15.40 -17.15 8.27
C GLN A 124 14.70 -17.53 9.58
N ILE A 125 13.62 -16.87 9.91
CA ILE A 125 13.05 -16.88 11.27
C ILE A 125 12.10 -18.07 11.46
N GLY A 126 11.31 -18.42 10.44
CA GLY A 126 10.31 -19.50 10.49
C GLY A 126 10.87 -20.91 10.28
N ARG A 127 12.21 -21.09 10.26
CA ARG A 127 12.84 -22.40 10.09
C ARG A 127 13.29 -22.98 11.41
N SER A 128 13.04 -24.27 11.60
CA SER A 128 13.60 -25.02 12.72
C SER A 128 15.06 -25.38 12.45
N ARG A 129 15.90 -25.36 13.49
CA ARG A 129 17.30 -25.77 13.42
C ARG A 129 17.42 -27.19 12.85
N GLY A 130 18.23 -27.35 11.80
CA GLY A 130 18.51 -28.65 11.18
C GLY A 130 17.40 -29.18 10.28
N SER A 131 16.31 -28.47 10.12
CA SER A 131 15.27 -28.77 9.14
C SER A 131 15.42 -27.86 7.91
N SER A 132 15.40 -28.45 6.73
CA SER A 132 15.23 -27.73 5.46
C SER A 132 13.77 -27.39 5.19
N GLU A 133 12.86 -27.82 6.05
CA GLU A 133 11.42 -27.66 5.87
C GLU A 133 11.00 -26.21 6.17
N VAL A 134 10.36 -25.62 5.19
CA VAL A 134 9.78 -24.28 5.26
C VAL A 134 8.36 -24.41 5.80
N ASP A 135 7.96 -23.50 6.70
CA ASP A 135 6.58 -23.48 7.15
C ASP A 135 5.63 -23.18 5.99
N SER A 136 4.65 -24.04 5.78
CA SER A 136 3.75 -24.02 4.63
C SER A 136 2.87 -22.76 4.58
N ASP A 137 2.47 -22.24 5.73
CA ASP A 137 1.66 -21.02 5.80
C ASP A 137 2.52 -19.78 5.46
N LEU A 138 3.78 -19.74 5.92
CA LEU A 138 4.70 -18.66 5.56
C LEU A 138 5.08 -18.71 4.08
N ASP A 139 5.39 -19.87 3.53
CA ASP A 139 5.71 -20.02 2.11
C ASP A 139 4.54 -19.56 1.24
N LYS A 140 3.34 -20.02 1.57
CA LYS A 140 2.11 -19.58 0.89
C LYS A 140 1.89 -18.08 1.00
N ALA A 141 2.03 -17.49 2.19
CA ALA A 141 1.86 -16.05 2.39
C ALA A 141 2.90 -15.25 1.59
N SER A 142 4.17 -15.66 1.64
CA SER A 142 5.27 -15.04 0.89
C SER A 142 5.03 -15.10 -0.62
N GLY A 143 4.56 -16.23 -1.15
CA GLY A 143 4.20 -16.37 -2.56
C GLY A 143 3.06 -15.47 -2.99
N LEU A 144 1.98 -15.42 -2.19
CA LEU A 144 0.78 -14.63 -2.49
C LEU A 144 1.03 -13.11 -2.39
N LEU A 145 1.89 -12.66 -1.47
CA LEU A 145 2.24 -11.24 -1.33
C LEU A 145 3.13 -10.71 -2.46
N LYS A 146 3.73 -11.57 -3.27
CA LYS A 146 4.46 -11.20 -4.50
C LYS A 146 3.54 -10.95 -5.69
N TYR A 147 2.25 -11.24 -5.55
CA TYR A 147 1.30 -11.06 -6.65
C TYR A 147 1.22 -9.58 -7.06
N PRO A 148 1.12 -9.27 -8.37
CA PRO A 148 1.04 -7.90 -8.84
C PRO A 148 -0.15 -7.14 -8.23
N GLY A 149 0.10 -5.92 -7.73
CA GLY A 149 -0.94 -5.11 -7.07
C GLY A 149 -2.01 -4.55 -8.01
N THR A 150 -1.77 -4.61 -9.32
CA THR A 150 -2.62 -4.02 -10.37
C THR A 150 -3.54 -5.01 -11.07
N THR A 151 -3.56 -6.28 -10.65
CA THR A 151 -4.39 -7.31 -11.30
C THR A 151 -5.83 -7.23 -10.83
N TRP A 152 -6.73 -6.91 -11.76
CA TRP A 152 -8.17 -6.95 -11.53
C TRP A 152 -8.74 -8.32 -11.93
N ILE A 153 -9.99 -8.60 -11.50
CA ILE A 153 -10.65 -9.89 -11.75
C ILE A 153 -10.80 -10.24 -13.24
N PHE A 154 -10.91 -9.24 -14.11
CA PHE A 154 -10.93 -9.39 -15.56
C PHE A 154 -9.68 -8.75 -16.17
N ASP A 155 -8.60 -9.49 -16.22
CA ASP A 155 -7.37 -9.08 -16.91
C ASP A 155 -7.33 -9.67 -18.32
N LEU A 156 -7.89 -8.94 -19.28
CA LEU A 156 -7.96 -9.35 -20.70
C LEU A 156 -6.59 -9.50 -21.36
N SER A 157 -5.51 -9.01 -20.72
CA SER A 157 -4.14 -9.18 -21.24
C SER A 157 -3.63 -10.59 -21.01
N THR A 158 -4.15 -11.28 -19.99
CA THR A 158 -3.73 -12.65 -19.62
C THR A 158 -4.79 -13.71 -19.88
N SER A 159 -6.08 -13.40 -19.71
CA SER A 159 -7.17 -14.38 -19.86
C SER A 159 -8.52 -13.70 -20.12
N ILE A 160 -9.37 -14.35 -20.92
CA ILE A 160 -10.79 -13.97 -21.06
C ILE A 160 -11.61 -14.43 -19.83
N ALA A 161 -11.14 -15.46 -19.14
CA ALA A 161 -11.76 -15.96 -17.90
C ALA A 161 -11.38 -15.09 -16.71
N PRO A 162 -12.25 -14.98 -15.66
CA PRO A 162 -11.91 -14.30 -14.43
C PRO A 162 -10.62 -14.85 -13.80
N THR A 163 -9.73 -13.97 -13.39
CA THR A 163 -8.49 -14.29 -12.68
C THR A 163 -8.62 -13.94 -11.20
N ALA A 164 -7.72 -14.46 -10.37
CA ALA A 164 -7.69 -14.03 -8.97
C ALA A 164 -7.21 -12.58 -8.89
N SER A 165 -8.00 -11.70 -8.26
CA SER A 165 -7.62 -10.30 -8.08
C SER A 165 -6.52 -10.15 -7.02
N SER A 166 -5.81 -9.01 -7.06
CA SER A 166 -4.79 -8.67 -6.07
C SER A 166 -5.33 -8.75 -4.64
N GLU A 167 -6.54 -8.22 -4.38
CA GLU A 167 -7.17 -8.27 -3.06
C GLU A 167 -7.45 -9.71 -2.59
N ALA A 168 -7.89 -10.58 -3.50
CA ALA A 168 -8.16 -11.98 -3.17
C ALA A 168 -6.86 -12.70 -2.75
N GLN A 169 -5.75 -12.41 -3.43
CA GLN A 169 -4.43 -12.96 -3.11
C GLN A 169 -3.91 -12.41 -1.78
N TYR A 170 -3.98 -11.10 -1.55
CA TYR A 170 -3.52 -10.50 -0.30
C TYR A 170 -4.36 -10.91 0.91
N LYS A 171 -5.68 -11.03 0.76
CA LYS A 171 -6.56 -11.61 1.80
C LYS A 171 -6.24 -13.08 2.06
N SER A 172 -5.84 -13.83 1.05
CA SER A 172 -5.39 -15.22 1.24
C SER A 172 -4.04 -15.30 1.96
N ALA A 173 -3.10 -14.39 1.63
CA ALA A 173 -1.84 -14.27 2.35
C ALA A 173 -2.06 -13.92 3.83
N MET A 174 -2.95 -12.95 4.10
CA MET A 174 -3.34 -12.57 5.47
C MET A 174 -3.86 -13.76 6.26
N ARG A 175 -4.74 -14.60 5.67
CA ARG A 175 -5.25 -15.81 6.34
C ARG A 175 -4.13 -16.79 6.68
N SER A 176 -3.15 -16.97 5.79
CA SER A 176 -1.98 -17.82 6.06
C SER A 176 -1.12 -17.25 7.19
N LEU A 177 -0.88 -15.92 7.23
CA LEU A 177 -0.18 -15.28 8.33
C LEU A 177 -0.93 -15.43 9.67
N ILE A 178 -2.26 -15.32 9.67
CA ILE A 178 -3.10 -15.56 10.86
C ILE A 178 -2.93 -17.00 11.35
N SER A 179 -3.00 -17.99 10.44
CA SER A 179 -2.81 -19.41 10.77
C SER A 179 -1.44 -19.65 11.38
N TYR A 180 -0.38 -19.12 10.78
CA TYR A 180 0.98 -19.24 11.29
C TYR A 180 1.13 -18.58 12.67
N ASN A 181 0.64 -17.34 12.85
CA ASN A 181 0.78 -16.63 14.12
C ASN A 181 0.02 -17.32 15.26
N LYS A 182 -1.15 -17.88 14.97
CA LYS A 182 -1.89 -18.71 15.93
C LYS A 182 -1.10 -19.93 16.37
N ARG A 183 -0.47 -20.65 15.41
CA ARG A 183 0.38 -21.82 15.70
C ARG A 183 1.64 -21.44 16.51
N LEU A 184 2.15 -20.22 16.35
CA LEU A 184 3.21 -19.71 17.26
C LEU A 184 2.72 -19.63 18.70
N GLY A 185 1.53 -19.07 18.92
CA GLY A 185 0.90 -19.02 20.24
C GLY A 185 0.65 -20.40 20.86
N GLU A 186 0.34 -21.39 20.03
CA GLU A 186 0.14 -22.80 20.42
C GLU A 186 1.46 -23.58 20.58
N GLY A 187 2.61 -23.01 20.23
CA GLY A 187 3.92 -23.66 20.26
C GLY A 187 4.12 -24.74 19.18
N THR A 188 3.28 -24.73 18.14
CA THR A 188 3.33 -25.70 17.03
C THR A 188 3.99 -25.13 15.76
N ALA A 189 4.43 -23.87 15.77
CA ALA A 189 5.25 -23.26 14.74
C ALA A 189 6.51 -22.64 15.36
N THR A 190 7.51 -22.36 14.52
CA THR A 190 8.82 -21.85 14.96
C THR A 190 8.96 -20.37 14.62
N PHE A 191 9.41 -19.58 15.59
CA PHE A 191 9.89 -18.21 15.42
C PHE A 191 11.26 -18.13 16.13
N ASP A 192 12.35 -18.29 15.35
CA ASP A 192 13.70 -18.36 15.93
C ASP A 192 14.26 -16.95 16.19
N LYS A 193 14.26 -16.55 17.48
CA LYS A 193 14.65 -15.21 17.98
C LYS A 193 16.15 -15.04 18.18
N ARG A 194 16.99 -15.65 17.34
CA ARG A 194 18.45 -15.55 17.45
C ARG A 194 18.99 -14.27 16.80
N ALA A 195 20.13 -13.81 17.31
CA ALA A 195 20.79 -12.60 16.81
C ALA A 195 21.20 -12.71 15.32
N ASP A 196 21.68 -13.88 14.88
CA ASP A 196 22.07 -14.11 13.49
C ASP A 196 20.88 -14.05 12.51
N ASN A 197 19.71 -14.56 12.92
CA ASN A 197 18.49 -14.47 12.12
C ASN A 197 17.98 -13.03 12.04
N LEU A 198 18.02 -12.30 13.15
CA LEU A 198 17.71 -10.87 13.14
C LEU A 198 18.66 -10.11 12.24
N GLN A 199 19.97 -10.36 12.35
CA GLN A 199 20.98 -9.71 11.50
C GLN A 199 20.74 -9.97 10.02
N ALA A 200 20.49 -11.23 9.62
CA ALA A 200 20.20 -11.59 8.23
C ALA A 200 18.96 -10.84 7.70
N THR A 201 17.88 -10.80 8.49
CA THR A 201 16.65 -10.06 8.17
C THR A 201 16.93 -8.57 7.98
N LEU A 202 17.65 -7.93 8.90
CA LEU A 202 17.99 -6.50 8.82
C LEU A 202 18.90 -6.18 7.63
N ARG A 203 19.82 -7.08 7.26
CA ARG A 203 20.66 -6.93 6.05
C ARG A 203 19.82 -6.86 4.78
N ARG A 204 18.75 -7.66 4.67
CA ARG A 204 17.83 -7.63 3.54
C ARG A 204 17.03 -6.33 3.49
N PHE A 205 16.54 -5.86 4.64
CA PHE A 205 15.85 -4.58 4.71
C PHE A 205 16.77 -3.41 4.35
N ALA A 206 18.03 -3.42 4.81
CA ALA A 206 19.02 -2.42 4.43
C ALA A 206 19.33 -2.43 2.92
N ALA A 207 19.35 -3.60 2.28
CA ALA A 207 19.50 -3.73 0.84
C ALA A 207 18.27 -3.18 0.09
N ASP A 208 17.06 -3.49 0.56
CA ASP A 208 15.82 -2.96 -0.03
C ASP A 208 15.72 -1.43 0.09
N LEU A 209 16.02 -0.87 1.25
CA LEU A 209 16.12 0.59 1.44
C LEU A 209 17.19 1.19 0.52
N GLY A 210 18.28 0.47 0.26
CA GLY A 210 19.32 0.87 -0.71
C GLY A 210 18.78 0.96 -2.13
N SER A 211 18.02 -0.02 -2.57
CA SER A 211 17.40 0.00 -3.91
C SER A 211 16.40 1.14 -4.05
N ASN A 212 15.63 1.41 -3.01
CA ASN A 212 14.68 2.51 -2.97
C ASN A 212 15.40 3.88 -3.03
N SER A 213 16.50 4.04 -2.28
CA SER A 213 17.35 5.23 -2.33
C SER A 213 17.97 5.44 -3.71
N ALA A 214 18.41 4.37 -4.38
CA ALA A 214 18.96 4.44 -5.73
C ALA A 214 17.93 4.95 -6.74
N ALA A 215 16.70 4.44 -6.68
CA ALA A 215 15.60 4.88 -7.55
C ALA A 215 15.26 6.39 -7.37
N ILE A 216 15.26 6.87 -6.12
CA ILE A 216 15.08 8.30 -5.82
C ILE A 216 16.24 9.12 -6.42
N SER A 217 17.49 8.69 -6.19
CA SER A 217 18.67 9.41 -6.66
C SER A 217 18.75 9.44 -8.18
N GLU A 218 18.43 8.35 -8.86
CA GLU A 218 18.38 8.25 -10.32
C GLU A 218 17.35 9.22 -10.90
N HIS A 219 16.16 9.26 -10.29
CA HIS A 219 15.13 10.18 -10.74
C HIS A 219 15.52 11.65 -10.53
N LEU A 220 16.09 12.00 -9.37
CA LEU A 220 16.56 13.36 -9.09
C LEU A 220 17.67 13.78 -10.08
N ALA A 221 18.57 12.87 -10.46
CA ALA A 221 19.64 13.16 -11.43
C ALA A 221 19.12 13.31 -12.87
N SER A 222 18.04 12.61 -13.23
CA SER A 222 17.49 12.61 -14.60
C SER A 222 16.40 13.66 -14.82
N SER A 223 15.75 14.16 -13.76
CA SER A 223 14.68 15.15 -13.86
C SER A 223 15.26 16.58 -13.94
N GLY A 224 14.64 17.41 -14.77
CA GLY A 224 15.06 18.80 -14.97
C GLY A 224 14.83 19.75 -13.80
N GLY A 225 14.34 19.27 -12.65
CA GLY A 225 14.12 20.05 -11.44
C GLY A 225 13.09 21.18 -11.57
N TRP A 226 12.14 21.06 -12.49
CA TRP A 226 11.13 22.08 -12.74
C TRP A 226 9.71 21.51 -12.65
N GLY A 227 8.92 22.00 -11.68
CA GLY A 227 7.48 21.86 -11.68
C GLY A 227 6.92 20.59 -11.08
N ILE A 228 5.69 20.27 -11.47
CA ILE A 228 4.95 19.07 -11.08
C ILE A 228 5.43 17.91 -11.95
N ASP A 229 5.86 16.83 -11.30
CA ASP A 229 6.40 15.63 -11.93
C ASP A 229 5.64 14.41 -11.40
N SER A 230 4.73 13.86 -12.22
CA SER A 230 3.92 12.69 -11.82
C SER A 230 4.77 11.45 -11.51
N LYS A 231 5.94 11.30 -12.14
CA LYS A 231 6.85 10.19 -11.81
C LYS A 231 7.49 10.39 -10.45
N ALA A 232 7.86 11.63 -10.09
CA ALA A 232 8.34 11.97 -8.76
C ALA A 232 7.27 11.71 -7.70
N ASP A 233 6.01 12.02 -8.00
CA ASP A 233 4.86 11.77 -7.14
C ASP A 233 4.70 10.27 -6.85
N ASN A 234 4.65 9.45 -7.90
CA ASN A 234 4.54 7.99 -7.78
C ASN A 234 5.70 7.37 -6.97
N ILE A 235 6.95 7.83 -7.20
CA ILE A 235 8.13 7.38 -6.45
C ILE A 235 8.01 7.79 -4.99
N PHE A 236 7.56 9.02 -4.71
CA PHE A 236 7.40 9.53 -3.36
C PHE A 236 6.40 8.68 -2.56
N TYR A 237 5.19 8.48 -3.07
CA TYR A 237 4.16 7.74 -2.32
C TYR A 237 4.49 6.25 -2.21
N SER A 238 5.08 5.63 -3.21
CA SER A 238 5.58 4.25 -3.12
C SER A 238 6.67 4.10 -2.05
N ALA A 239 7.62 5.04 -2.02
CA ALA A 239 8.67 5.06 -1.01
C ALA A 239 8.11 5.37 0.40
N LYS A 240 7.21 6.35 0.53
CA LYS A 240 6.54 6.69 1.79
C LYS A 240 5.81 5.47 2.37
N GLY A 241 5.04 4.74 1.55
CA GLY A 241 4.34 3.54 1.98
C GLY A 241 5.28 2.43 2.47
N ARG A 242 6.42 2.21 1.78
CA ARG A 242 7.46 1.27 2.24
C ARG A 242 8.06 1.67 3.57
N LEU A 243 8.48 2.93 3.70
CA LEU A 243 9.13 3.43 4.91
C LEU A 243 8.19 3.40 6.11
N TYR A 244 6.92 3.72 5.90
CA TYR A 244 5.88 3.60 6.90
C TYR A 244 5.70 2.14 7.37
N ALA A 245 5.56 1.20 6.44
CA ALA A 245 5.43 -0.21 6.79
C ALA A 245 6.69 -0.74 7.49
N TYR A 246 7.89 -0.40 7.03
CA TYR A 246 9.13 -0.76 7.73
C TYR A 246 9.22 -0.14 9.12
N TYR A 247 8.79 1.11 9.31
CA TYR A 247 8.72 1.71 10.63
C TYR A 247 7.88 0.86 11.59
N LEU A 248 6.66 0.51 11.19
CA LEU A 248 5.75 -0.27 12.04
C LEU A 248 6.25 -1.70 12.27
N LEU A 249 6.72 -2.38 11.23
CA LEU A 249 7.26 -3.75 11.33
C LEU A 249 8.50 -3.79 12.21
N LEU A 250 9.46 -2.87 12.06
CA LEU A 250 10.69 -2.83 12.86
C LEU A 250 10.42 -2.41 14.30
N ARG A 251 9.40 -1.57 14.54
CA ARG A 251 8.95 -1.25 15.89
C ARG A 251 8.48 -2.50 16.64
N GLU A 252 7.67 -3.34 16.03
CA GLU A 252 7.17 -4.57 16.64
C GLU A 252 8.25 -5.67 16.67
N LEU A 253 9.16 -5.68 15.69
CA LEU A 253 10.28 -6.62 15.64
C LEU A 253 11.24 -6.42 16.84
N ALA A 254 11.45 -5.17 17.27
CA ALA A 254 12.21 -4.90 18.50
C ALA A 254 11.56 -5.53 19.73
N ALA A 255 10.22 -5.60 19.78
CA ALA A 255 9.52 -6.24 20.87
C ALA A 255 9.60 -7.78 20.79
N ASP A 256 9.56 -8.37 19.61
CA ASP A 256 9.73 -9.82 19.41
C ASP A 256 11.17 -10.28 19.73
N PHE A 257 12.17 -9.47 19.43
CA PHE A 257 13.59 -9.73 19.68
C PHE A 257 14.13 -8.96 20.90
N ARG A 258 13.28 -8.68 21.90
CA ARG A 258 13.64 -7.86 23.07
C ARG A 258 14.94 -8.31 23.75
N ASP A 259 15.12 -9.61 23.93
CA ASP A 259 16.30 -10.16 24.62
C ASP A 259 17.58 -9.91 23.82
N VAL A 260 17.53 -10.00 22.49
CA VAL A 260 18.66 -9.66 21.61
C VAL A 260 18.93 -8.16 21.62
N VAL A 261 17.88 -7.34 21.47
CA VAL A 261 17.99 -5.87 21.44
C VAL A 261 18.57 -5.33 22.75
N SER A 262 18.12 -5.85 23.89
CA SER A 262 18.64 -5.44 25.22
C SER A 262 20.02 -6.04 25.50
N GLY A 263 20.24 -7.31 25.20
CA GLY A 263 21.50 -8.01 25.47
C GLY A 263 22.68 -7.48 24.63
N LYS A 264 22.43 -6.93 23.46
CA LYS A 264 23.41 -6.28 22.58
C LYS A 264 23.42 -4.74 22.72
N GLU A 265 22.71 -4.17 23.69
CA GLU A 265 22.59 -2.72 23.93
C GLU A 265 22.14 -1.90 22.71
N LEU A 266 21.31 -2.49 21.84
CA LEU A 266 20.89 -1.89 20.57
C LEU A 266 19.81 -0.81 20.72
N SER A 267 19.20 -0.65 21.89
CA SER A 267 17.99 0.17 22.07
C SER A 267 18.14 1.62 21.59
N ALA A 268 19.30 2.24 21.81
CA ALA A 268 19.55 3.62 21.40
C ALA A 268 19.61 3.74 19.85
N SER A 269 20.43 2.91 19.20
CA SER A 269 20.56 2.89 17.72
C SER A 269 19.25 2.49 17.05
N TRP A 270 18.49 1.56 17.63
CA TRP A 270 17.19 1.15 17.14
C TRP A 270 16.18 2.29 17.18
N ASN A 271 16.12 3.04 18.28
CA ASN A 271 15.23 4.20 18.41
C ASN A 271 15.59 5.32 17.43
N LEU A 272 16.89 5.57 17.19
CA LEU A 272 17.33 6.55 16.19
C LEU A 272 16.89 6.14 14.77
N MET A 273 17.02 4.86 14.43
CA MET A 273 16.55 4.31 13.14
C MET A 273 15.03 4.46 13.01
N LEU A 274 14.27 4.07 14.04
CA LEU A 274 12.81 4.23 14.04
C LEU A 274 12.40 5.70 13.89
N GLU A 275 13.09 6.62 14.58
CA GLU A 275 12.79 8.05 14.44
C GLU A 275 13.03 8.55 13.01
N SER A 276 14.08 8.09 12.34
CA SER A 276 14.34 8.44 10.94
C SER A 276 13.25 7.92 9.99
N LEU A 277 12.79 6.67 10.19
CA LEU A 277 11.68 6.09 9.43
C LEU A 277 10.35 6.81 9.72
N LYS A 278 10.12 7.17 10.98
CA LYS A 278 8.94 7.92 11.42
C LYS A 278 8.88 9.31 10.77
N GLN A 279 10.00 10.03 10.71
CA GLN A 279 10.07 11.33 10.04
C GLN A 279 9.80 11.22 8.54
N ALA A 280 10.35 10.18 7.88
CA ALA A 280 10.05 9.91 6.48
C ALA A 280 8.55 9.65 6.24
N SER A 281 7.92 8.89 7.12
CA SER A 281 6.50 8.52 7.03
C SER A 281 5.56 9.73 7.22
N ARG A 282 5.99 10.72 7.99
CA ARG A 282 5.22 11.94 8.29
C ARG A 282 5.31 13.03 7.23
N LEU A 283 6.14 12.85 6.19
CA LEU A 283 6.19 13.81 5.10
C LEU A 283 4.84 13.78 4.36
N ASP A 284 4.13 14.90 4.39
CA ASP A 284 2.79 15.03 3.80
C ASP A 284 2.63 16.35 3.04
N PRO A 285 3.38 16.55 1.94
CA PRO A 285 3.22 17.72 1.11
C PRO A 285 1.91 17.66 0.32
N ALA A 286 1.18 18.77 0.26
CA ALA A 286 -0.06 18.87 -0.51
C ALA A 286 0.13 18.61 -2.01
N VAL A 287 1.31 18.90 -2.54
CA VAL A 287 1.72 18.62 -3.93
C VAL A 287 3.20 18.23 -3.91
N ILE A 288 3.54 17.14 -4.57
CA ILE A 288 4.94 16.75 -4.70
C ILE A 288 5.64 17.67 -5.70
N ALA A 289 6.50 18.53 -5.17
CA ALA A 289 7.39 19.35 -5.98
C ALA A 289 8.75 18.65 -6.12
N ASN A 290 9.26 18.60 -7.35
CA ASN A 290 10.55 18.02 -7.68
C ASN A 290 11.53 19.12 -8.08
N GLY A 291 11.83 20.05 -7.14
CA GLY A 291 12.84 21.07 -7.31
C GLY A 291 14.27 20.51 -7.25
N GLN A 292 15.25 21.34 -7.52
CA GLN A 292 16.65 21.00 -7.29
C GLN A 292 16.87 20.78 -5.79
N PRO A 293 17.65 19.76 -5.37
CA PRO A 293 17.90 19.49 -3.95
C PRO A 293 18.44 20.67 -3.15
N ASP A 294 19.20 21.56 -3.81
CA ASP A 294 19.78 22.79 -3.27
C ASP A 294 19.07 24.06 -3.77
N GLY A 295 17.90 23.92 -4.43
CA GLY A 295 17.12 25.03 -4.98
C GLY A 295 16.45 25.86 -3.90
N ALA A 296 16.58 27.19 -3.98
CA ALA A 296 16.05 28.10 -2.99
C ALA A 296 14.54 28.38 -3.14
N VAL A 297 13.93 28.07 -4.28
CA VAL A 297 12.55 28.49 -4.61
C VAL A 297 11.56 27.34 -4.65
N VAL A 298 11.94 26.21 -5.27
CA VAL A 298 11.07 25.02 -5.37
C VAL A 298 11.64 23.93 -4.50
N PRO A 299 10.88 23.43 -3.50
CA PRO A 299 11.37 22.36 -2.64
C PRO A 299 11.53 21.05 -3.41
N SER A 300 12.45 20.19 -2.98
CA SER A 300 12.57 18.82 -3.45
C SER A 300 12.07 17.85 -2.37
N HIS A 301 10.81 17.42 -2.50
CA HIS A 301 10.21 16.49 -1.54
C HIS A 301 10.84 15.09 -1.64
N LEU A 302 11.27 14.67 -2.85
CA LEU A 302 12.03 13.44 -3.02
C LEU A 302 13.40 13.48 -2.33
N ALA A 303 14.11 14.61 -2.41
CA ALA A 303 15.39 14.76 -1.70
C ALA A 303 15.19 14.70 -0.18
N SER A 304 14.12 15.33 0.34
CA SER A 304 13.77 15.28 1.77
C SER A 304 13.45 13.85 2.22
N LEU A 305 12.66 13.11 1.44
CA LEU A 305 12.37 11.70 1.72
C LEU A 305 13.63 10.84 1.65
N GLY A 306 14.46 11.07 0.62
CA GLY A 306 15.75 10.40 0.42
C GLY A 306 16.73 10.62 1.57
N PHE A 307 16.74 11.82 2.16
CA PHE A 307 17.56 12.12 3.35
C PHE A 307 17.20 11.23 4.53
N TYR A 308 15.93 11.16 4.90
CA TYR A 308 15.49 10.32 6.03
C TYR A 308 15.68 8.84 5.74
N LEU A 309 15.46 8.41 4.49
CA LEU A 309 15.71 7.02 4.06
C LEU A 309 17.18 6.65 4.20
N LEU A 310 18.10 7.48 3.72
CA LEU A 310 19.53 7.23 3.83
C LEU A 310 19.98 7.21 5.29
N ARG A 311 19.48 8.12 6.12
CA ARG A 311 19.75 8.16 7.55
C ARG A 311 19.29 6.88 8.24
N ALA A 312 18.03 6.44 8.00
CA ALA A 312 17.50 5.20 8.54
C ALA A 312 18.33 3.98 8.11
N ARG A 313 18.72 3.92 6.83
CA ARG A 313 19.57 2.84 6.29
C ARG A 313 20.96 2.82 6.94
N THR A 314 21.58 3.96 7.19
CA THR A 314 22.89 4.05 7.87
C THR A 314 22.78 3.53 9.30
N GLN A 315 21.77 3.97 10.04
CA GLN A 315 21.50 3.51 11.41
C GLN A 315 21.19 2.00 11.46
N LEU A 316 20.45 1.49 10.46
CA LEU A 316 20.19 0.06 10.33
C LEU A 316 21.49 -0.74 10.12
N ARG A 317 22.44 -0.23 9.35
CA ARG A 317 23.75 -0.84 9.16
C ARG A 317 24.57 -0.86 10.44
N GLU A 318 24.55 0.21 11.22
CA GLU A 318 25.19 0.25 12.55
C GLU A 318 24.65 -0.86 13.46
N ILE A 319 23.32 -1.07 13.49
CA ILE A 319 22.70 -2.16 14.23
C ILE A 319 23.20 -3.53 13.73
N ILE A 320 23.27 -3.73 12.41
CA ILE A 320 23.77 -4.96 11.79
C ILE A 320 25.22 -5.24 12.20
N ASP A 321 26.08 -4.21 12.21
CA ASP A 321 27.49 -4.32 12.57
C ASP A 321 27.69 -4.63 14.07
N ILE A 322 26.80 -4.13 14.93
CA ILE A 322 26.80 -4.49 16.38
C ILE A 322 26.35 -5.94 16.56
N LEU A 323 25.36 -6.41 15.82
CA LEU A 323 24.87 -7.79 15.88
C LEU A 323 25.93 -8.82 15.44
N GLU A 324 26.89 -8.41 14.59
CA GLU A 324 27.98 -9.26 14.09
C GLU A 324 29.06 -9.53 15.13
N LYS A 325 29.20 -8.65 16.13
CA LYS A 325 30.15 -8.76 17.27
C LYS A 325 29.59 -9.64 18.38
#